data_7b7a689930d633db2324fd1876a8b917
#
_entry.id   7b7a689930d633db2324fd1876a8b917
#
_cell.length_a   1.000
_cell.length_b   1.000
_cell.length_c   1.000
_cell.angle_alpha   90.00
_cell.angle_beta   90.00
_cell.angle_gamma   90.00
#
_symmetry.space_group_name_H-M   'P 1'
#
loop_
_entity.id
_entity.type
_entity.pdbx_description
1 polymer ?
#
loop_
_entity_poly.entity_id
_entity_poly.type
_entity_poly.pdbx_seq_one_letter_code
_entity_poly.pdbx_strand_id
1 'polypeptide(L)'
;MMRFIILLVLFNVNISSKFAQNGITTPEIVELLNKVRQPFNVNSLAQAAALESLSDDTHVSKSLANNEEGKTYLYKEFERLGLSYVPTSANFILVHCEQDCAILSDKLLKLGVIVRAMKGYNFPNSIRVTIGLPKENRKFISSLEKVLSH
;
A
#
# COMPACT_ATOMS: atom_id res chain seq x y z
N MET A 1 -4.54 9.15 -5.52
CA MET A 1 -4.31 8.25 -4.39
C MET A 1 -2.97 8.47 -3.72
N MET A 2 -1.85 8.64 -4.46
CA MET A 2 -0.55 8.99 -3.87
C MET A 2 -0.55 10.35 -3.16
N ARG A 3 -1.32 11.35 -3.66
CA ARG A 3 -1.59 12.60 -2.92
C ARG A 3 -2.25 12.35 -1.55
N PHE A 4 -3.03 11.30 -1.42
CA PHE A 4 -3.66 10.92 -0.15
C PHE A 4 -2.66 10.29 0.84
N ILE A 5 -1.68 9.53 0.35
CA ILE A 5 -0.61 8.93 1.18
C ILE A 5 0.40 10.01 1.58
N ILE A 6 0.76 10.92 0.67
CA ILE A 6 1.58 12.10 0.98
C ILE A 6 0.85 12.99 1.98
N LEU A 7 -0.46 13.16 1.84
CA LEU A 7 -1.30 13.88 2.78
C LEU A 7 -1.32 13.21 4.16
N LEU A 8 -1.32 11.87 4.22
CA LEU A 8 -1.25 11.13 5.49
C LEU A 8 0.12 11.25 6.17
N VAL A 9 1.21 11.33 5.40
CA VAL A 9 2.56 11.64 5.91
C VAL A 9 2.64 13.09 6.36
N LEU A 10 2.05 14.03 5.61
CA LEU A 10 1.95 15.44 5.98
C LEU A 10 1.07 15.68 7.22
N PHE A 11 0.14 14.78 7.53
CA PHE A 11 -0.64 14.82 8.75
C PHE A 11 0.23 14.75 10.02
N ASN A 12 1.44 14.20 9.89
CA ASN A 12 2.44 14.16 10.97
C ASN A 12 3.48 15.28 10.89
N VAL A 13 3.51 16.06 9.79
CA VAL A 13 4.44 17.16 9.59
C VAL A 13 3.74 18.46 9.97
N ASN A 14 4.02 18.95 11.16
CA ASN A 14 3.73 20.29 11.63
C ASN A 14 2.55 20.98 10.91
N ILE A 15 1.33 20.48 11.16
CA ILE A 15 0.12 21.01 10.56
C ILE A 15 -0.02 22.44 11.03
N SER A 16 0.43 23.38 10.20
CA SER A 16 0.14 24.79 10.44
C SER A 16 -1.38 25.00 10.37
N SER A 17 -1.86 25.98 11.11
CA SER A 17 -3.28 26.36 11.17
C SER A 17 -3.98 26.47 9.79
N LYS A 18 -3.23 26.72 8.71
CA LYS A 18 -3.74 26.78 7.34
C LYS A 18 -4.22 25.43 6.77
N PHE A 19 -3.60 24.31 7.15
CA PHE A 19 -4.08 22.97 6.71
C PHE A 19 -5.32 22.52 7.48
N ALA A 20 -5.45 22.90 8.75
CA ALA A 20 -6.67 22.68 9.52
C ALA A 20 -7.86 23.42 8.92
N GLN A 21 -7.67 24.60 8.33
CA GLN A 21 -8.71 25.36 7.64
C GLN A 21 -9.18 24.76 6.31
N ASN A 22 -8.42 23.86 5.72
CA ASN A 22 -8.74 23.23 4.42
C ASN A 22 -9.47 21.89 4.52
N GLY A 23 -10.10 21.60 5.64
CA GLY A 23 -11.11 20.54 5.72
C GLY A 23 -10.62 19.14 6.07
N ILE A 24 -9.37 18.97 6.54
CA ILE A 24 -8.87 17.66 6.98
C ILE A 24 -9.26 17.39 8.43
N THR A 25 -9.20 18.39 9.30
CA THR A 25 -9.69 18.36 10.69
C THR A 25 -9.77 19.75 11.28
N THR A 26 -10.39 19.90 12.47
CA THR A 26 -10.51 21.19 13.13
C THR A 26 -9.23 21.57 13.89
N PRO A 27 -8.99 22.87 14.14
CA PRO A 27 -7.83 23.33 14.93
C PRO A 27 -7.74 22.67 16.31
N GLU A 28 -8.87 22.43 16.96
CA GLU A 28 -8.94 21.81 18.29
C GLU A 28 -8.42 20.37 18.27
N ILE A 29 -8.77 19.59 17.22
CA ILE A 29 -8.28 18.21 17.03
C ILE A 29 -6.78 18.24 16.73
N VAL A 30 -6.30 19.18 15.92
CA VAL A 30 -4.86 19.35 15.66
C VAL A 30 -4.09 19.62 16.95
N GLU A 31 -4.61 20.48 17.81
CA GLU A 31 -3.99 20.78 19.11
C GLU A 31 -3.92 19.55 20.00
N LEU A 32 -5.00 18.77 20.08
CA LEU A 32 -5.03 17.51 20.85
C LEU A 32 -4.03 16.48 20.30
N LEU A 33 -3.96 16.31 18.98
CA LEU A 33 -3.00 15.41 18.34
C LEU A 33 -1.55 15.82 18.60
N ASN A 34 -1.27 17.14 18.61
CA ASN A 34 0.06 17.64 18.93
C ASN A 34 0.48 17.38 20.39
N LYS A 35 -0.46 17.34 21.34
CA LYS A 35 -0.19 17.01 22.75
C LYS A 35 0.25 15.56 22.96
N VAL A 36 -0.24 14.61 22.11
CA VAL A 36 0.07 13.18 22.21
C VAL A 36 1.12 12.71 21.21
N ARG A 37 1.55 13.58 20.31
CA ARG A 37 2.55 13.27 19.29
C ARG A 37 3.91 13.01 19.93
N GLN A 38 4.58 11.94 19.47
CA GLN A 38 5.96 11.67 19.91
C GLN A 38 6.93 12.77 19.42
N PRO A 39 7.94 13.14 20.22
CA PRO A 39 9.00 14.06 19.80
C PRO A 39 9.66 13.55 18.49
N PHE A 40 10.06 14.50 17.63
CA PHE A 40 10.72 14.22 16.34
C PHE A 40 9.91 13.38 15.34
N ASN A 41 8.63 13.21 15.55
CA ASN A 41 7.72 12.65 14.58
C ASN A 41 7.21 13.80 13.68
N VAL A 42 7.49 13.86 12.42
CA VAL A 42 8.26 13.09 11.46
C VAL A 42 9.67 13.69 11.35
N ASN A 43 10.70 12.91 11.01
CA ASN A 43 12.06 13.44 10.90
C ASN A 43 12.21 14.46 9.75
N SER A 44 13.23 15.33 9.83
CA SER A 44 13.40 16.46 8.91
C SER A 44 13.61 16.04 7.46
N LEU A 45 14.29 14.91 7.19
CA LEU A 45 14.49 14.39 5.84
C LEU A 45 13.17 13.97 5.22
N ALA A 46 12.32 13.27 5.99
CA ALA A 46 10.99 12.88 5.53
C ALA A 46 10.09 14.09 5.27
N GLN A 47 10.23 15.16 6.08
CA GLN A 47 9.50 16.41 5.85
C GLN A 47 9.93 17.07 4.54
N ALA A 48 11.25 17.21 4.30
CA ALA A 48 11.77 17.78 3.07
C ALA A 48 11.35 16.99 1.83
N ALA A 49 11.47 15.66 1.89
CA ALA A 49 11.03 14.78 0.81
C ALA A 49 9.52 14.88 0.53
N ALA A 50 8.71 14.99 1.58
CA ALA A 50 7.26 15.15 1.43
C ALA A 50 6.89 16.47 0.76
N LEU A 51 7.56 17.58 1.12
CA LEU A 51 7.34 18.89 0.50
C LEU A 51 7.69 18.87 -0.99
N GLU A 52 8.84 18.32 -1.35
CA GLU A 52 9.28 18.20 -2.74
C GLU A 52 8.34 17.31 -3.56
N SER A 53 7.86 16.21 -2.98
CA SER A 53 6.93 15.30 -3.63
C SER A 53 5.57 15.93 -3.98
N LEU A 54 5.18 17.03 -3.34
CA LEU A 54 3.92 17.72 -3.66
C LEU A 54 3.95 18.43 -5.01
N SER A 55 5.13 18.81 -5.49
CA SER A 55 5.36 19.47 -6.77
C SER A 55 5.86 18.53 -7.86
N ASP A 56 6.15 17.26 -7.55
CA ASP A 56 6.62 16.26 -8.52
C ASP A 56 5.45 15.57 -9.24
N ASP A 57 4.79 16.29 -10.13
CA ASP A 57 3.70 15.75 -10.95
C ASP A 57 4.18 14.63 -11.89
N THR A 58 5.46 14.64 -12.29
CA THR A 58 6.04 13.60 -13.14
C THR A 58 6.12 12.27 -12.41
N HIS A 59 6.58 12.26 -11.16
CA HIS A 59 6.63 11.06 -10.33
C HIS A 59 5.22 10.54 -10.01
N VAL A 60 4.29 11.44 -9.71
CA VAL A 60 2.88 11.09 -9.46
C VAL A 60 2.27 10.40 -10.69
N SER A 61 2.43 11.00 -11.87
CA SER A 61 1.89 10.44 -13.12
C SER A 61 2.47 9.06 -13.46
N LYS A 62 3.80 8.89 -13.33
CA LYS A 62 4.46 7.59 -13.53
C LYS A 62 3.97 6.53 -12.53
N SER A 63 3.80 6.91 -11.28
CA SER A 63 3.32 5.99 -10.24
C SER A 63 1.87 5.56 -10.48
N LEU A 64 1.01 6.48 -10.93
CA LEU A 64 -0.36 6.16 -11.31
C LEU A 64 -0.40 5.21 -12.50
N ALA A 65 0.37 5.48 -13.55
CA ALA A 65 0.45 4.61 -14.72
C ALA A 65 0.93 3.20 -14.34
N ASN A 66 2.03 3.09 -13.59
CA ASN A 66 2.52 1.81 -13.09
C ASN A 66 1.48 1.06 -12.26
N ASN A 67 0.72 1.77 -11.41
CA ASN A 67 -0.32 1.16 -10.61
C ASN A 67 -1.45 0.60 -11.46
N GLU A 68 -1.92 1.33 -12.48
CA GLU A 68 -3.00 0.87 -13.37
C GLU A 68 -2.56 -0.30 -14.25
N GLU A 69 -1.37 -0.24 -14.84
CA GLU A 69 -0.80 -1.32 -15.62
C GLU A 69 -0.57 -2.58 -14.77
N GLY A 70 0.02 -2.41 -13.59
CA GLY A 70 0.28 -3.50 -12.65
C GLY A 70 -1.01 -4.14 -12.14
N LYS A 71 -2.04 -3.34 -11.86
CA LYS A 71 -3.37 -3.80 -11.47
C LYS A 71 -4.01 -4.66 -12.57
N THR A 72 -4.01 -4.14 -13.79
CA THR A 72 -4.54 -4.85 -14.97
C THR A 72 -3.83 -6.19 -15.18
N TYR A 73 -2.50 -6.20 -15.09
CA TYR A 73 -1.71 -7.42 -15.19
C TYR A 73 -2.07 -8.43 -14.10
N LEU A 74 -2.09 -8.00 -12.84
CA LEU A 74 -2.36 -8.88 -11.70
C LEU A 74 -3.78 -9.45 -11.73
N TYR A 75 -4.78 -8.66 -12.11
CA TYR A 75 -6.16 -9.16 -12.26
C TYR A 75 -6.24 -10.28 -13.29
N LYS A 76 -5.65 -10.09 -14.47
CA LYS A 76 -5.59 -11.12 -15.52
C LYS A 76 -4.91 -12.40 -15.03
N GLU A 77 -3.81 -12.27 -14.28
CA GLU A 77 -3.09 -13.43 -13.74
C GLU A 77 -3.86 -14.14 -12.63
N PHE A 78 -4.57 -13.42 -11.76
CA PHE A 78 -5.44 -14.04 -10.76
C PHE A 78 -6.59 -14.81 -11.41
N GLU A 79 -7.22 -14.26 -12.44
CA GLU A 79 -8.25 -14.95 -13.21
C GLU A 79 -7.69 -16.22 -13.86
N ARG A 80 -6.50 -16.15 -14.46
CA ARG A 80 -5.82 -17.32 -15.04
C ARG A 80 -5.52 -18.42 -14.01
N LEU A 81 -5.20 -18.03 -12.79
CA LEU A 81 -4.92 -18.95 -11.68
C LEU A 81 -6.18 -19.40 -10.93
N GLY A 82 -7.36 -18.95 -11.32
CA GLY A 82 -8.64 -19.27 -10.67
C GLY A 82 -8.80 -18.63 -9.30
N LEU A 83 -8.05 -17.58 -8.99
CA LEU A 83 -8.10 -16.88 -7.70
C LEU A 83 -9.11 -15.74 -7.72
N SER A 84 -9.94 -15.66 -6.71
CA SER A 84 -10.80 -14.48 -6.51
C SER A 84 -10.06 -13.35 -5.82
N TYR A 85 -10.44 -12.11 -6.15
CA TYR A 85 -9.82 -10.90 -5.59
C TYR A 85 -10.85 -9.79 -5.44
N VAL A 86 -10.52 -8.79 -4.62
CA VAL A 86 -11.35 -7.60 -4.47
C VAL A 86 -10.80 -6.50 -5.38
N PRO A 87 -11.58 -6.01 -6.37
CA PRO A 87 -11.20 -4.85 -7.18
C PRO A 87 -10.86 -3.64 -6.31
N THR A 88 -9.82 -2.91 -6.65
CA THR A 88 -9.30 -1.86 -5.80
C THR A 88 -9.00 -0.56 -6.54
N SER A 89 -9.18 0.57 -5.84
CA SER A 89 -8.63 1.88 -6.22
C SER A 89 -7.31 2.18 -5.50
N ALA A 90 -6.83 1.24 -4.68
CA ALA A 90 -5.58 1.37 -3.93
C ALA A 90 -4.36 0.89 -4.74
N ASN A 91 -3.18 0.93 -4.13
CA ASN A 91 -1.95 0.35 -4.66
C ASN A 91 -1.69 -1.08 -4.14
N PHE A 92 -2.72 -1.76 -3.68
CA PHE A 92 -2.68 -3.15 -3.25
C PHE A 92 -3.99 -3.86 -3.58
N ILE A 93 -3.95 -5.18 -3.66
CA ILE A 93 -5.09 -6.04 -3.95
C ILE A 93 -5.26 -7.04 -2.81
N LEU A 94 -6.49 -7.27 -2.37
CA LEU A 94 -6.85 -8.39 -1.50
C LEU A 94 -7.17 -9.60 -2.38
N VAL A 95 -6.42 -10.69 -2.19
CA VAL A 95 -6.57 -11.92 -2.97
C VAL A 95 -7.01 -13.04 -2.02
N HIS A 96 -8.05 -13.75 -2.40
CA HIS A 96 -8.55 -14.91 -1.67
C HIS A 96 -7.84 -16.17 -2.16
N CYS A 97 -7.31 -16.95 -1.23
CA CYS A 97 -6.60 -18.19 -1.48
C CYS A 97 -7.33 -19.34 -0.79
N GLU A 98 -7.28 -20.54 -1.34
CA GLU A 98 -7.97 -21.71 -0.74
C GLU A 98 -7.28 -22.26 0.51
N GLN A 99 -6.05 -21.81 0.79
CA GLN A 99 -5.23 -22.26 1.92
C GLN A 99 -5.03 -21.16 2.96
N ASP A 100 -4.57 -21.55 4.15
CA ASP A 100 -4.24 -20.60 5.24
C ASP A 100 -3.18 -19.58 4.76
N CYS A 101 -3.51 -18.30 4.90
CA CYS A 101 -2.68 -17.20 4.40
C CYS A 101 -1.31 -17.09 5.11
N ALA A 102 -1.16 -17.59 6.32
CA ALA A 102 0.12 -17.59 7.02
C ALA A 102 1.08 -18.62 6.40
N ILE A 103 0.57 -19.83 6.10
CA ILE A 103 1.33 -20.88 5.40
C ILE A 103 1.74 -20.42 4.01
N LEU A 104 0.79 -19.83 3.26
CA LEU A 104 1.06 -19.29 1.93
C LEU A 104 2.13 -18.18 1.96
N SER A 105 2.01 -17.25 2.91
CA SER A 105 2.97 -16.15 3.06
C SER A 105 4.38 -16.67 3.43
N ASP A 106 4.49 -17.69 4.26
CA ASP A 106 5.78 -18.31 4.61
C ASP A 106 6.42 -19.00 3.40
N LYS A 107 5.63 -19.73 2.61
CA LYS A 107 6.13 -20.36 1.37
C LYS A 107 6.61 -19.30 0.36
N LEU A 108 5.87 -18.21 0.17
CA LEU A 108 6.27 -17.10 -0.70
C LEU A 108 7.51 -16.39 -0.20
N LEU A 109 7.64 -16.20 1.12
CA LEU A 109 8.83 -15.59 1.74
C LEU A 109 10.10 -16.39 1.43
N LYS A 110 10.04 -17.72 1.49
CA LYS A 110 11.16 -18.61 1.12
C LYS A 110 11.58 -18.46 -0.35
N LEU A 111 10.68 -18.01 -1.22
CA LEU A 111 10.96 -17.65 -2.61
C LEU A 111 11.38 -16.18 -2.80
N GLY A 112 11.57 -15.44 -1.70
CA GLY A 112 11.95 -14.03 -1.70
C GLY A 112 10.83 -13.09 -2.14
N VAL A 113 9.57 -13.45 -1.84
CA VAL A 113 8.37 -12.64 -2.08
C VAL A 113 7.67 -12.39 -0.74
N ILE A 114 7.50 -11.11 -0.39
CA ILE A 114 6.84 -10.70 0.85
C ILE A 114 5.43 -10.23 0.52
N VAL A 115 4.45 -10.88 1.13
CA VAL A 115 3.03 -10.48 1.10
C VAL A 115 2.51 -10.32 2.53
N ARG A 116 1.36 -9.70 2.69
CA ARG A 116 0.74 -9.57 4.01
C ARG A 116 -0.35 -10.60 4.20
N ALA A 117 -0.15 -11.53 5.13
CA ALA A 117 -1.19 -12.43 5.61
C ALA A 117 -2.30 -11.62 6.31
N MET A 118 -3.54 -11.89 6.00
CA MET A 118 -4.68 -11.11 6.48
C MET A 118 -5.46 -11.77 7.64
N LYS A 119 -4.90 -12.83 8.22
CA LYS A 119 -5.51 -13.57 9.36
C LYS A 119 -5.86 -12.66 10.55
N GLY A 120 -4.98 -11.71 10.89
CA GLY A 120 -5.22 -10.74 11.97
C GLY A 120 -6.36 -9.74 11.70
N TYR A 121 -6.91 -9.73 10.50
CA TYR A 121 -8.06 -8.92 10.08
C TYR A 121 -9.31 -9.77 9.80
N ASN A 122 -9.38 -10.99 10.35
CA ASN A 122 -10.45 -11.96 10.14
C ASN A 122 -10.60 -12.47 8.68
N PHE A 123 -9.52 -12.46 7.90
CA PHE A 123 -9.45 -13.06 6.57
C PHE A 123 -8.38 -14.15 6.54
N PRO A 124 -8.64 -15.33 7.15
CA PRO A 124 -7.61 -16.37 7.33
C PRO A 124 -7.08 -16.97 6.01
N ASN A 125 -7.85 -16.88 4.95
CA ASN A 125 -7.50 -17.41 3.63
C ASN A 125 -7.24 -16.30 2.60
N SER A 126 -6.77 -15.13 3.04
CA SER A 126 -6.50 -14.02 2.14
C SER A 126 -5.14 -13.40 2.39
N ILE A 127 -4.51 -12.95 1.32
CA ILE A 127 -3.28 -12.17 1.36
C ILE A 127 -3.52 -10.79 0.75
N ARG A 128 -2.80 -9.80 1.24
CA ARG A 128 -2.73 -8.47 0.64
C ARG A 128 -1.43 -8.32 -0.13
N VAL A 129 -1.54 -8.02 -1.40
CA VAL A 129 -0.43 -7.89 -2.34
C VAL A 129 -0.30 -6.44 -2.77
N THR A 130 0.85 -5.83 -2.56
CA THR A 130 1.14 -4.49 -3.10
C THR A 130 1.44 -4.60 -4.60
N ILE A 131 0.90 -3.68 -5.38
CA ILE A 131 1.19 -3.58 -6.81
C ILE A 131 2.59 -2.98 -6.95
N GLY A 132 3.53 -3.77 -7.44
CA GLY A 132 4.92 -3.41 -7.60
C GLY A 132 5.26 -2.98 -9.04
N LEU A 133 6.54 -2.91 -9.32
CA LEU A 133 7.04 -2.73 -10.69
C LEU A 133 6.75 -4.00 -11.53
N PRO A 134 6.74 -3.91 -12.87
CA PRO A 134 6.43 -5.05 -13.73
C PRO A 134 7.27 -6.30 -13.46
N LYS A 135 8.55 -6.14 -13.12
CA LYS A 135 9.45 -7.24 -12.74
C LYS A 135 9.03 -7.91 -11.43
N GLU A 136 8.60 -7.11 -10.45
CA GLU A 136 8.19 -7.59 -9.14
C GLU A 136 6.85 -8.33 -9.23
N ASN A 137 5.91 -7.79 -9.97
CA ASN A 137 4.61 -8.44 -10.22
C ASN A 137 4.79 -9.80 -10.91
N ARG A 138 5.65 -9.88 -11.93
CA ARG A 138 5.98 -11.16 -12.58
C ARG A 138 6.64 -12.17 -11.62
N LYS A 139 7.58 -11.70 -10.79
CA LYS A 139 8.21 -12.56 -9.77
C LYS A 139 7.18 -13.08 -8.78
N PHE A 140 6.27 -12.22 -8.31
CA PHE A 140 5.21 -12.61 -7.41
C PHE A 140 4.32 -13.71 -8.05
N ILE A 141 3.81 -13.49 -9.26
CA ILE A 141 2.94 -14.46 -9.96
C ILE A 141 3.66 -15.79 -10.18
N SER A 142 4.91 -15.80 -10.65
CA SER A 142 5.66 -17.05 -10.85
C SER A 142 5.93 -17.80 -9.54
N SER A 143 6.11 -17.09 -8.45
CA SER A 143 6.28 -17.69 -7.12
C SER A 143 4.96 -18.22 -6.56
N LEU A 144 3.88 -17.48 -6.75
CA LEU A 144 2.54 -17.88 -6.33
C LEU A 144 2.10 -19.16 -7.05
N GLU A 145 2.29 -19.23 -8.35
CA GLU A 145 1.99 -20.40 -9.16
C GLU A 145 2.72 -21.66 -8.68
N LYS A 146 4.03 -21.56 -8.37
CA LYS A 146 4.80 -22.67 -7.80
C LYS A 146 4.26 -23.14 -6.44
N VAL A 147 3.80 -22.21 -5.61
CA VAL A 147 3.29 -22.54 -4.28
C VAL A 147 1.90 -23.15 -4.34
N LEU A 148 1.07 -22.78 -5.32
CA LEU A 148 -0.27 -23.32 -5.50
C LEU A 148 -0.27 -24.70 -6.19
N SER A 149 0.79 -25.01 -6.95
CA SER A 149 0.92 -26.31 -7.66
C SER A 149 1.35 -27.46 -6.74
N HIS A 150 1.66 -27.17 -5.47
CA HIS A 150 2.11 -28.11 -4.44
C HIS A 150 1.24 -28.01 -3.18
#